data_7ba36264abb5dd18031bc1250f0b2332
#
_entry.id   7ba36264abb5dd18031bc1250f0b2332
#
_cell.length_a   1.000
_cell.length_b   1.000
_cell.length_c   1.000
_cell.angle_alpha   90.00
_cell.angle_beta   90.00
_cell.angle_gamma   90.00
#
_symmetry.space_group_name_H-M   'P 1'
#
loop_
_entity.id
_entity.type
_entity.pdbx_description
1 polymer ?
#
loop_
_entity_poly.entity_id
_entity_poly.type
_entity_poly.pdbx_seq_one_letter_code
_entity_poly.pdbx_strand_id
1 'polypeptide(L)'
;NTQNAIYSALSQVASALGFREGPIHAELRLASDGINFIELASRTIGGRCGRVIEFLTGVSLETIVLANAVRQPFRLDQQAGAFGVMMIPVPCAGVLRRVEGITAARKVPGIVSVDIDIREGHRLVPWPEGGPYPGFIFSRCKDADQAEAALREAHTKLSFVTAPELRVKVA
;
A
#
# COMPACT_ATOMS: atom_id res chain seq x y z
N ASN A 1 21.23 -9.04 -12.41
CA ASN A 1 20.38 -8.80 -11.26
C ASN A 1 19.00 -8.38 -11.74
N THR A 2 17.94 -8.98 -11.21
CA THR A 2 16.54 -8.74 -11.58
C THR A 2 16.16 -7.26 -11.51
N GLN A 3 16.62 -6.53 -10.50
CA GLN A 3 16.37 -5.09 -10.39
C GLN A 3 16.90 -4.30 -11.58
N ASN A 4 18.12 -4.59 -12.03
CA ASN A 4 18.70 -3.90 -13.17
C ASN A 4 17.93 -4.19 -14.46
N ALA A 5 17.43 -5.41 -14.63
CA ALA A 5 16.57 -5.77 -15.75
C ALA A 5 15.26 -4.97 -15.73
N ILE A 6 14.63 -4.84 -14.55
CA ILE A 6 13.41 -4.04 -14.36
C ILE A 6 13.67 -2.57 -14.69
N TYR A 7 14.74 -1.98 -14.16
CA TYR A 7 15.09 -0.57 -14.44
C TYR A 7 15.37 -0.33 -15.92
N SER A 8 16.07 -1.26 -16.60
CA SER A 8 16.32 -1.15 -18.03
C SER A 8 15.01 -1.19 -18.83
N ALA A 9 14.14 -2.14 -18.53
CA ALA A 9 12.83 -2.27 -19.18
C ALA A 9 11.94 -1.03 -18.93
N LEU A 10 11.88 -0.54 -17.70
CA LEU A 10 11.15 0.69 -17.33
C LEU A 10 11.67 1.90 -18.11
N SER A 11 12.98 2.07 -18.22
CA SER A 11 13.60 3.19 -18.94
C SER A 11 13.26 3.16 -20.42
N GLN A 12 13.25 1.97 -21.03
CA GLN A 12 12.87 1.79 -22.44
C GLN A 12 11.41 2.15 -22.68
N VAL A 13 10.49 1.62 -21.85
CA VAL A 13 9.05 1.88 -21.99
C VAL A 13 8.73 3.36 -21.72
N ALA A 14 9.29 3.94 -20.66
CA ALA A 14 9.11 5.35 -20.34
C ALA A 14 9.60 6.26 -21.50
N SER A 15 10.76 5.94 -22.07
CA SER A 15 11.30 6.67 -23.22
C SER A 15 10.42 6.54 -24.47
N ALA A 16 9.93 5.33 -24.76
CA ALA A 16 9.05 5.07 -25.90
C ALA A 16 7.72 5.82 -25.80
N LEU A 17 7.21 5.99 -24.58
CA LEU A 17 5.98 6.76 -24.30
C LEU A 17 6.23 8.26 -24.14
N GLY A 18 7.47 8.73 -24.28
CA GLY A 18 7.82 10.14 -24.20
C GLY A 18 7.87 10.70 -22.77
N PHE A 19 7.85 9.87 -21.74
CA PHE A 19 8.04 10.32 -20.35
C PHE A 19 9.50 10.72 -20.15
N ARG A 20 9.72 11.94 -19.63
CA ARG A 20 11.06 12.50 -19.42
C ARG A 20 11.35 12.88 -17.99
N GLU A 21 10.37 13.41 -17.30
CA GLU A 21 10.47 13.89 -15.92
C GLU A 21 9.18 13.57 -15.16
N GLY A 22 9.27 13.39 -13.84
CA GLY A 22 8.14 13.15 -12.95
C GLY A 22 8.00 11.70 -12.50
N PRO A 23 7.06 11.47 -11.58
CA PRO A 23 6.82 10.15 -11.03
C PRO A 23 6.11 9.25 -12.03
N ILE A 24 6.51 7.99 -12.06
CA ILE A 24 5.77 6.92 -12.75
C ILE A 24 5.48 5.80 -11.77
N HIS A 25 4.31 5.23 -11.88
CA HIS A 25 3.92 3.98 -11.23
C HIS A 25 3.81 2.90 -12.30
N ALA A 26 4.54 1.81 -12.11
CA ALA A 26 4.53 0.69 -13.05
C ALA A 26 4.20 -0.60 -12.32
N GLU A 27 3.26 -1.35 -12.89
CA GLU A 27 2.96 -2.70 -12.48
C GLU A 27 3.50 -3.67 -13.53
N LEU A 28 4.21 -4.68 -13.08
CA LEU A 28 4.82 -5.67 -13.96
C LEU A 28 4.83 -7.06 -13.33
N ARG A 29 4.87 -8.07 -14.19
CA ARG A 29 5.03 -9.46 -13.79
C ARG A 29 6.35 -10.00 -14.29
N LEU A 30 7.09 -10.64 -13.40
CA LEU A 30 8.25 -11.45 -13.76
C LEU A 30 7.76 -12.85 -14.14
N ALA A 31 7.97 -13.24 -15.37
CA ALA A 31 7.64 -14.56 -15.90
C ALA A 31 8.89 -15.25 -16.46
N SER A 32 8.76 -16.51 -16.81
CA SER A 32 9.87 -17.28 -17.39
C SER A 32 10.36 -16.73 -18.73
N ASP A 33 9.49 -16.03 -19.47
CA ASP A 33 9.75 -15.40 -20.75
C ASP A 33 10.23 -13.94 -20.64
N GLY A 34 10.28 -13.38 -19.42
CA GLY A 34 10.79 -12.03 -19.18
C GLY A 34 9.92 -11.14 -18.30
N ILE A 35 9.99 -9.83 -18.54
CA ILE A 35 9.28 -8.80 -17.82
C ILE A 35 8.06 -8.38 -18.63
N ASN A 36 6.87 -8.63 -18.09
CA ASN A 36 5.60 -8.27 -18.69
C ASN A 36 4.99 -7.07 -17.96
N PHE A 37 4.79 -5.95 -18.67
CA PHE A 37 4.12 -4.77 -18.12
C PHE A 37 2.61 -4.98 -18.08
N ILE A 38 2.01 -4.64 -16.94
CA ILE A 38 0.57 -4.69 -16.71
C ILE A 38 -0.01 -3.28 -16.82
N GLU A 39 0.59 -2.31 -16.11
CA GLU A 39 0.19 -0.92 -16.09
C GLU A 39 1.41 -0.01 -16.01
N LEU A 40 1.33 1.15 -16.67
CA LEU A 40 2.24 2.27 -16.48
C LEU A 40 1.42 3.56 -16.42
N ALA A 41 1.55 4.27 -15.32
CA ALA A 41 0.83 5.52 -15.08
C ALA A 41 1.78 6.65 -14.70
N SER A 42 1.56 7.87 -15.23
CA SER A 42 2.32 9.08 -14.91
C SER A 42 1.86 9.70 -13.57
N ARG A 43 1.94 8.94 -12.51
CA ARG A 43 1.54 9.32 -11.15
C ARG A 43 2.36 8.57 -10.11
N THR A 44 2.24 8.97 -8.86
CA THR A 44 2.78 8.21 -7.72
C THR A 44 1.96 6.96 -7.42
N ILE A 45 2.55 6.03 -6.65
CA ILE A 45 1.87 4.84 -6.14
C ILE A 45 0.71 5.23 -5.21
N GLY A 46 -0.41 4.49 -5.31
CA GLY A 46 -1.56 4.62 -4.42
C GLY A 46 -1.45 3.80 -3.12
N GLY A 47 -2.58 3.65 -2.42
CA GLY A 47 -2.70 2.75 -1.26
C GLY A 47 -1.79 3.10 -0.08
N ARG A 48 -1.42 4.37 0.08
CA ARG A 48 -0.46 4.85 1.10
C ARG A 48 0.91 4.15 1.06
N CYS A 49 1.23 3.43 -0.02
CA CYS A 49 2.52 2.76 -0.19
C CYS A 49 3.68 3.77 -0.22
N GLY A 50 3.44 5.03 -0.59
CA GLY A 50 4.41 6.11 -0.50
C GLY A 50 5.01 6.30 0.89
N ARG A 51 4.29 5.97 1.97
CA ARG A 51 4.82 6.01 3.35
C ARG A 51 5.99 5.05 3.58
N VAL A 52 6.04 3.94 2.83
CA VAL A 52 7.18 3.01 2.91
C VAL A 52 8.47 3.70 2.44
N ILE A 53 8.37 4.57 1.43
CA ILE A 53 9.52 5.36 0.95
C ILE A 53 10.01 6.30 2.05
N GLU A 54 9.09 6.99 2.73
CA GLU A 54 9.44 7.86 3.86
C GLU A 54 10.11 7.09 5.00
N PHE A 55 9.62 5.91 5.34
CA PHE A 55 10.26 5.06 6.36
C PHE A 55 11.65 4.57 5.94
N LEU A 56 11.87 4.31 4.64
CA LEU A 56 13.15 3.84 4.11
C LEU A 56 14.18 4.94 3.95
N THR A 57 13.75 6.17 3.70
CA THR A 57 14.64 7.26 3.27
C THR A 57 14.62 8.47 4.20
N GLY A 58 13.65 8.56 5.11
CA GLY A 58 13.39 9.74 5.93
C GLY A 58 12.78 10.92 5.14
N VAL A 59 12.46 10.74 3.85
CA VAL A 59 11.91 11.78 2.97
C VAL A 59 10.59 11.31 2.39
N SER A 60 9.53 12.13 2.50
CA SER A 60 8.23 11.77 1.95
C SER A 60 8.25 11.70 0.41
N LEU A 61 7.41 10.85 -0.16
CA LEU A 61 7.29 10.73 -1.63
C LEU A 61 6.90 12.07 -2.26
N GLU A 62 6.05 12.84 -1.60
CA GLU A 62 5.62 14.17 -2.04
C GLU A 62 6.81 15.15 -2.12
N THR A 63 7.69 15.12 -1.12
CA THR A 63 8.92 15.92 -1.12
C THR A 63 9.83 15.55 -2.29
N ILE A 64 9.99 14.25 -2.58
CA ILE A 64 10.78 13.77 -3.72
C ILE A 64 10.18 14.28 -5.05
N VAL A 65 8.86 14.19 -5.19
CA VAL A 65 8.15 14.65 -6.40
C VAL A 65 8.30 16.16 -6.58
N LEU A 66 8.14 16.94 -5.51
CA LEU A 66 8.31 18.39 -5.55
C LEU A 66 9.76 18.79 -5.89
N ALA A 67 10.75 18.16 -5.25
CA ALA A 67 12.15 18.41 -5.55
C ALA A 67 12.49 18.11 -7.02
N ASN A 68 11.97 17.00 -7.55
CA ASN A 68 12.11 16.66 -8.96
C ASN A 68 11.48 17.73 -9.86
N ALA A 69 10.25 18.18 -9.56
CA ALA A 69 9.54 19.20 -10.36
C ALA A 69 10.27 20.55 -10.41
N VAL A 70 10.93 20.96 -9.32
CA VAL A 70 11.72 22.20 -9.26
C VAL A 70 13.20 21.96 -9.58
N ARG A 71 13.59 20.77 -10.01
CA ARG A 71 14.95 20.37 -10.35
C ARG A 71 15.96 20.57 -9.21
N GLN A 72 15.49 20.43 -7.98
CA GLN A 72 16.34 20.53 -6.80
C GLN A 72 17.00 19.16 -6.56
N PRO A 73 18.35 19.08 -6.47
CA PRO A 73 19.01 17.84 -6.13
C PRO A 73 18.67 17.41 -4.72
N PHE A 74 18.42 16.13 -4.51
CA PHE A 74 18.18 15.53 -3.20
C PHE A 74 18.98 14.23 -3.06
N ARG A 75 19.26 13.87 -1.82
CA ARG A 75 19.86 12.58 -1.48
C ARG A 75 18.85 11.76 -0.70
N LEU A 76 18.84 10.47 -0.97
CA LEU A 76 18.04 9.49 -0.22
C LEU A 76 19.02 8.61 0.57
N ASP A 77 19.01 8.77 1.88
CA ASP A 77 19.80 7.91 2.77
C ASP A 77 18.95 6.68 3.11
N GLN A 78 19.34 5.54 2.56
CA GLN A 78 18.60 4.30 2.80
C GLN A 78 18.81 3.85 4.25
N GLN A 79 17.72 3.78 5.02
CA GLN A 79 17.72 3.24 6.36
C GLN A 79 17.75 1.71 6.33
N ALA A 80 18.43 1.11 7.31
CA ALA A 80 18.47 -0.34 7.46
C ALA A 80 17.12 -0.88 7.95
N GLY A 81 16.82 -2.11 7.54
CA GLY A 81 15.60 -2.83 7.91
C GLY A 81 14.65 -3.04 6.75
N ALA A 82 13.51 -3.62 7.08
CA ALA A 82 12.42 -3.85 6.15
C ALA A 82 11.14 -3.17 6.64
N PHE A 83 10.38 -2.66 5.70
CA PHE A 83 9.10 -2.01 5.94
C PHE A 83 8.02 -2.75 5.17
N GLY A 84 6.86 -2.88 5.80
CA GLY A 84 5.70 -3.49 5.18
C GLY A 84 4.48 -2.61 5.28
N VAL A 85 3.60 -2.71 4.30
CA VAL A 85 2.25 -2.17 4.34
C VAL A 85 1.25 -3.26 4.01
N MET A 86 0.23 -3.39 4.83
CA MET A 86 -0.93 -4.23 4.55
C MET A 86 -2.14 -3.34 4.32
N MET A 87 -2.72 -3.45 3.14
CA MET A 87 -4.07 -2.95 2.86
C MET A 87 -5.04 -3.93 3.48
N ILE A 88 -5.77 -3.51 4.53
CA ILE A 88 -6.66 -4.40 5.27
C ILE A 88 -7.77 -4.88 4.33
N PRO A 89 -7.94 -6.19 4.10
CA PRO A 89 -9.02 -6.69 3.26
C PRO A 89 -10.37 -6.51 3.97
N VAL A 90 -11.44 -6.32 3.19
CA VAL A 90 -12.80 -6.33 3.71
C VAL A 90 -13.18 -7.78 4.06
N PRO A 91 -13.43 -8.11 5.33
CA PRO A 91 -13.62 -9.50 5.74
C PRO A 91 -15.00 -10.06 5.38
N CYS A 92 -16.03 -9.21 5.35
CA CYS A 92 -17.40 -9.62 5.08
C CYS A 92 -18.23 -8.43 4.58
N ALA A 93 -19.34 -8.72 3.88
CA ALA A 93 -20.32 -7.72 3.50
C ALA A 93 -21.18 -7.28 4.69
N GLY A 94 -21.64 -6.02 4.67
CA GLY A 94 -22.55 -5.48 5.67
C GLY A 94 -22.28 -4.02 5.99
N VAL A 95 -23.01 -3.47 6.95
CA VAL A 95 -22.82 -2.10 7.43
C VAL A 95 -21.90 -2.12 8.65
N LEU A 96 -20.76 -1.46 8.57
CA LEU A 96 -19.78 -1.39 9.67
C LEU A 96 -20.41 -0.74 10.91
N ARG A 97 -20.29 -1.41 12.05
CA ARG A 97 -20.70 -0.88 13.37
C ARG A 97 -19.50 -0.39 14.16
N ARG A 98 -18.41 -1.15 14.18
CA ARG A 98 -17.15 -0.78 14.84
C ARG A 98 -16.02 -1.71 14.41
N VAL A 99 -14.81 -1.28 14.67
CA VAL A 99 -13.62 -2.12 14.56
C VAL A 99 -13.04 -2.33 15.95
N GLU A 100 -12.88 -3.58 16.33
CA GLU A 100 -12.33 -3.99 17.63
C GLU A 100 -10.88 -4.45 17.47
N GLY A 101 -10.12 -4.48 18.59
CA GLY A 101 -8.76 -5.04 18.62
C GLY A 101 -7.66 -4.10 18.14
N ILE A 102 -7.94 -2.85 17.74
CA ILE A 102 -6.96 -1.89 17.23
C ILE A 102 -5.80 -1.70 18.21
N THR A 103 -6.09 -1.57 19.50
CA THR A 103 -5.05 -1.40 20.54
C THR A 103 -4.17 -2.65 20.67
N ALA A 104 -4.74 -3.84 20.53
CA ALA A 104 -3.99 -5.09 20.54
C ALA A 104 -3.11 -5.23 19.29
N ALA A 105 -3.64 -4.89 18.12
CA ALA A 105 -2.89 -4.89 16.87
C ALA A 105 -1.69 -3.92 16.91
N ARG A 106 -1.88 -2.73 17.48
CA ARG A 106 -0.80 -1.73 17.65
C ARG A 106 0.32 -2.17 18.59
N LYS A 107 0.05 -3.11 19.50
CA LYS A 107 1.03 -3.64 20.45
C LYS A 107 1.87 -4.79 19.89
N VAL A 108 1.56 -5.29 18.72
CA VAL A 108 2.36 -6.35 18.09
C VAL A 108 3.75 -5.80 17.78
N PRO A 109 4.84 -6.50 18.19
CA PRO A 109 6.20 -6.06 17.92
C PRO A 109 6.44 -5.83 16.43
N GLY A 110 7.09 -4.72 16.09
CA GLY A 110 7.35 -4.35 14.70
C GLY A 110 6.23 -3.58 14.00
N ILE A 111 5.07 -3.39 14.64
CA ILE A 111 4.01 -2.54 14.09
C ILE A 111 4.30 -1.08 14.38
N VAL A 112 4.26 -0.25 13.34
CA VAL A 112 4.44 1.21 13.39
C VAL A 112 3.10 1.91 13.58
N SER A 113 2.09 1.54 12.78
CA SER A 113 0.74 2.08 12.93
C SER A 113 -0.32 1.11 12.42
N VAL A 114 -1.53 1.29 12.96
CA VAL A 114 -2.78 0.68 12.47
C VAL A 114 -3.76 1.82 12.28
N ASP A 115 -4.06 2.11 11.03
CA ASP A 115 -4.91 3.22 10.60
C ASP A 115 -6.21 2.64 10.04
N ILE A 116 -7.34 2.99 10.65
CA ILE A 116 -8.66 2.61 10.18
C ILE A 116 -9.29 3.85 9.54
N ASP A 117 -9.52 3.80 8.24
CA ASP A 117 -9.99 4.93 7.44
C ASP A 117 -11.50 4.92 7.23
N ILE A 118 -12.09 3.74 7.32
CA ILE A 118 -13.53 3.58 7.15
C ILE A 118 -14.27 4.02 8.41
N ARG A 119 -15.40 4.69 8.22
CA ARG A 119 -16.25 5.17 9.31
C ARG A 119 -17.36 4.17 9.61
N GLU A 120 -17.86 4.20 10.84
CA GLU A 120 -19.08 3.51 11.21
C GLU A 120 -20.25 3.93 10.31
N GLY A 121 -21.15 3.00 10.03
CA GLY A 121 -22.26 3.21 9.11
C GLY A 121 -21.93 3.00 7.63
N HIS A 122 -20.63 2.88 7.24
CA HIS A 122 -20.26 2.59 5.87
C HIS A 122 -20.55 1.14 5.51
N ARG A 123 -20.96 0.96 4.25
CA ARG A 123 -21.14 -0.35 3.65
C ARG A 123 -19.80 -0.98 3.33
N LEU A 124 -19.58 -2.18 3.84
CA LEU A 124 -18.45 -3.02 3.48
C LEU A 124 -18.85 -3.93 2.30
N VAL A 125 -18.03 -3.92 1.28
CA VAL A 125 -18.18 -4.80 0.11
C VAL A 125 -16.85 -5.52 -0.11
N PRO A 126 -16.81 -6.86 0.05
CA PRO A 126 -15.58 -7.61 -0.21
C PRO A 126 -15.16 -7.56 -1.68
N TRP A 127 -13.89 -7.80 -1.91
CA TRP A 127 -13.38 -8.00 -3.26
C TRP A 127 -14.05 -9.24 -3.91
N PRO A 128 -14.33 -9.27 -5.25
CA PRO A 128 -13.88 -8.30 -6.26
C PRO A 128 -14.80 -7.09 -6.47
N GLU A 129 -16.01 -7.06 -5.90
CA GLU A 129 -16.99 -5.99 -6.14
C GLU A 129 -16.68 -4.72 -5.35
N GLY A 130 -15.91 -4.83 -4.25
CA GLY A 130 -15.51 -3.70 -3.42
C GLY A 130 -14.18 -3.10 -3.84
N GLY A 131 -14.05 -1.77 -3.71
CA GLY A 131 -12.82 -1.04 -4.04
C GLY A 131 -12.02 -0.54 -2.85
N PRO A 132 -12.61 0.21 -1.90
CA PRO A 132 -11.85 0.83 -0.83
C PRO A 132 -11.43 -0.17 0.25
N TYR A 133 -10.19 -0.03 0.71
CA TYR A 133 -9.70 -0.76 1.87
C TYR A 133 -10.20 -0.09 3.16
N PRO A 134 -10.60 -0.87 4.20
CA PRO A 134 -11.01 -0.34 5.48
C PRO A 134 -9.92 0.43 6.22
N GLY A 135 -8.66 0.19 5.88
CA GLY A 135 -7.51 0.81 6.51
C GLY A 135 -6.20 0.16 6.12
N PHE A 136 -5.14 0.50 6.87
CA PHE A 136 -3.77 0.07 6.59
C PHE A 136 -3.06 -0.30 7.88
N ILE A 137 -2.16 -1.28 7.80
CA ILE A 137 -1.22 -1.64 8.85
C ILE A 137 0.18 -1.42 8.30
N PHE A 138 1.06 -0.77 9.06
CA PHE A 138 2.44 -0.54 8.70
C PHE A 138 3.37 -1.24 9.69
N SER A 139 4.41 -1.88 9.18
CA SER A 139 5.43 -2.54 10.00
C SER A 139 6.83 -2.06 9.65
N ARG A 140 7.73 -2.13 10.64
CA ARG A 140 9.17 -1.92 10.50
C ARG A 140 9.89 -2.99 11.30
N CYS A 141 10.70 -3.82 10.64
CA CYS A 141 11.44 -4.92 11.25
C CYS A 141 12.86 -5.00 10.68
N LYS A 142 13.62 -5.97 11.17
CA LYS A 142 14.99 -6.19 10.72
C LYS A 142 15.04 -6.70 9.27
N ASP A 143 14.11 -7.56 8.91
CA ASP A 143 14.01 -8.19 7.60
C ASP A 143 12.55 -8.30 7.12
N ALA A 144 12.36 -8.69 5.87
CA ALA A 144 11.06 -8.76 5.21
C ALA A 144 10.13 -9.82 5.84
N ASP A 145 10.68 -10.98 6.25
CA ASP A 145 9.89 -12.07 6.82
C ASP A 145 9.29 -11.64 8.16
N GLN A 146 10.08 -10.97 9.01
CA GLN A 146 9.59 -10.41 10.27
C GLN A 146 8.55 -9.31 10.05
N ALA A 147 8.76 -8.44 9.04
CA ALA A 147 7.81 -7.38 8.73
C ALA A 147 6.47 -7.96 8.27
N GLU A 148 6.49 -8.99 7.42
CA GLU A 148 5.27 -9.67 6.98
C GLU A 148 4.58 -10.42 8.14
N ALA A 149 5.33 -11.14 8.96
CA ALA A 149 4.79 -11.86 10.12
C ALA A 149 4.09 -10.90 11.09
N ALA A 150 4.71 -9.75 11.40
CA ALA A 150 4.12 -8.72 12.26
C ALA A 150 2.81 -8.17 11.68
N LEU A 151 2.75 -7.90 10.36
CA LEU A 151 1.52 -7.45 9.69
C LEU A 151 0.41 -8.49 9.80
N ARG A 152 0.72 -9.76 9.52
CA ARG A 152 -0.24 -10.86 9.63
C ARG A 152 -0.76 -11.03 11.05
N GLU A 153 0.13 -11.01 12.05
CA GLU A 153 -0.25 -11.09 13.45
C GLU A 153 -1.14 -9.92 13.86
N ALA A 154 -0.77 -8.68 13.54
CA ALA A 154 -1.58 -7.52 13.85
C ALA A 154 -2.97 -7.59 13.21
N HIS A 155 -3.05 -8.06 11.96
CA HIS A 155 -4.32 -8.26 11.28
C HIS A 155 -5.23 -9.26 12.00
N THR A 156 -4.70 -10.35 12.56
CA THR A 156 -5.50 -11.33 13.32
C THR A 156 -6.14 -10.76 14.59
N LYS A 157 -5.63 -9.64 15.10
CA LYS A 157 -6.19 -8.97 16.29
C LYS A 157 -7.42 -8.12 15.96
N LEU A 158 -7.59 -7.75 14.66
CA LEU A 158 -8.69 -6.90 14.25
C LEU A 158 -9.98 -7.69 14.02
N SER A 159 -11.09 -7.14 14.50
CA SER A 159 -12.43 -7.66 14.26
C SER A 159 -13.34 -6.55 13.74
N PHE A 160 -13.97 -6.78 12.59
CA PHE A 160 -14.92 -5.87 11.97
C PHE A 160 -16.34 -6.32 12.33
N VAL A 161 -16.99 -5.60 13.23
CA VAL A 161 -18.37 -5.90 13.61
C VAL A 161 -19.31 -5.23 12.64
N THR A 162 -20.12 -6.03 11.95
CA THR A 162 -21.05 -5.57 10.92
C THR A 162 -22.50 -5.92 11.27
N ALA A 163 -23.42 -5.13 10.74
CA ALA A 163 -24.85 -5.47 10.69
C ALA A 163 -25.25 -5.84 9.25
N PRO A 164 -26.20 -6.74 9.06
CA PRO A 164 -26.72 -7.07 7.74
C PRO A 164 -27.40 -5.85 7.10
N GLU A 165 -27.33 -5.77 5.77
CA GLU A 165 -28.13 -4.81 5.01
C GLU A 165 -29.58 -5.28 4.96
N LEU A 166 -30.49 -4.44 5.46
CA LEU A 166 -31.92 -4.67 5.28
C LEU A 166 -32.33 -4.15 3.89
N ARG A 167 -32.61 -5.09 2.98
CA ARG A 167 -33.22 -4.74 1.69
C ARG A 167 -34.70 -4.47 1.91
N VAL A 168 -35.08 -3.20 1.93
CA VAL A 168 -36.50 -2.84 1.86
C VAL A 168 -36.96 -3.09 0.43
N LYS A 169 -37.85 -4.07 0.22
CA LYS A 169 -38.57 -4.17 -1.05
C LYS A 169 -39.54 -2.99 -1.05
N VAL A 170 -39.30 -2.01 -1.89
CA VAL A 170 -40.34 -1.03 -2.24
C VAL A 170 -41.31 -1.77 -3.13
N ALA A 171 -42.55 -1.85 -2.68
CA ALA A 171 -43.68 -2.47 -3.42
C ALA A 171 -44.06 -1.63 -4.64
#